data_9cc7bf295ba81187a982b19d03609947
#
_entry.id   9cc7bf295ba81187a982b19d03609947
#
_cell.length_a   1.000
_cell.length_b   1.000
_cell.length_c   1.000
_cell.angle_alpha   90.00
_cell.angle_beta   90.00
_cell.angle_gamma   90.00
#
_symmetry.space_group_name_H-M   'P 1'
#
loop_
_entity.id
_entity.type
_entity.pdbx_description
1 polymer ?
#
loop_
_entity_poly.entity_id
_entity_poly.type
_entity_poly.pdbx_seq_one_letter_code
_entity_poly.pdbx_strand_id
1 'polypeptide(L)'
;MSDITTIWGKATVVDEVKLQQRAGDKRFASLIQLLEDPKGEPLVRFAYTTDGVTRRGPVTLRGADLERLRKALAEHEALAAALGFDGA
;
A
#
# COMPACT_ATOMS: atom_id res chain seq x y z
N MET A 1 1.68 17.92 -1.34
CA MET A 1 1.93 16.48 -1.50
C MET A 1 3.37 16.19 -1.22
N SER A 2 3.65 15.03 -0.70
CA SER A 2 5.00 14.68 -0.27
C SER A 2 5.68 13.79 -1.29
N ASP A 3 6.94 14.09 -1.55
CA ASP A 3 7.78 13.23 -2.38
C ASP A 3 8.40 12.17 -1.48
N ILE A 4 8.44 10.95 -1.97
CA ILE A 4 9.07 9.84 -1.26
C ILE A 4 9.97 9.09 -2.22
N THR A 5 10.84 8.25 -1.66
CA THR A 5 11.70 7.39 -2.45
C THR A 5 11.22 5.95 -2.30
N THR A 6 11.02 5.28 -3.43
CA THR A 6 10.66 3.86 -3.46
C THR A 6 11.81 3.08 -4.09
N ILE A 7 11.70 1.76 -4.09
CA ILE A 7 12.70 0.93 -4.79
C ILE A 7 12.66 1.17 -6.30
N TRP A 8 11.61 1.82 -6.79
CA TRP A 8 11.45 2.16 -8.21
C TRP A 8 11.85 3.60 -8.50
N GLY A 9 12.37 4.32 -7.50
CA GLY A 9 12.77 5.70 -7.61
C GLY A 9 11.83 6.65 -6.88
N LYS A 10 11.91 7.92 -7.20
CA LYS A 10 11.11 8.95 -6.54
C LYS A 10 9.66 8.88 -7.01
N ALA A 11 8.74 9.19 -6.10
CA ALA A 11 7.32 9.25 -6.39
C ALA A 11 6.66 10.28 -5.49
N THR A 12 5.48 10.73 -5.88
CA THR A 12 4.69 11.69 -5.12
C THR A 12 3.46 10.99 -4.56
N VAL A 13 3.15 11.22 -3.30
CA VAL A 13 1.93 10.70 -2.68
C VAL A 13 0.77 11.56 -3.15
N VAL A 14 -0.19 10.95 -3.86
CA VAL A 14 -1.36 11.66 -4.37
C VAL A 14 -2.63 11.35 -3.58
N ASP A 15 -2.65 10.25 -2.86
CA ASP A 15 -3.77 9.90 -1.98
C ASP A 15 -3.29 8.93 -0.91
N GLU A 16 -4.00 8.90 0.21
CA GLU A 16 -3.56 8.08 1.33
C GLU A 16 -4.74 7.70 2.20
N VAL A 17 -4.76 6.44 2.60
CA VAL A 17 -5.66 5.95 3.64
C VAL A 17 -4.81 5.59 4.84
N LYS A 18 -5.18 6.10 5.99
CA LYS A 18 -4.48 5.83 7.23
C LYS A 18 -5.42 5.12 8.20
N LEU A 19 -5.04 3.93 8.61
CA LEU A 19 -5.82 3.13 9.53
C LEU A 19 -5.12 3.10 10.87
N GLN A 20 -5.74 3.70 11.88
CA GLN A 20 -5.21 3.68 13.23
C GLN A 20 -5.44 2.30 13.82
N GLN A 21 -4.40 1.73 14.40
CA GLN A 21 -4.47 0.40 14.98
C GLN A 21 -3.80 0.38 16.34
N ARG A 22 -4.09 -0.69 17.09
CA ARG A 22 -3.52 -0.85 18.42
C ARG A 22 -3.26 -2.33 18.66
N ALA A 23 -2.08 -2.63 19.17
CA ALA A 23 -1.70 -3.97 19.59
C ALA A 23 -1.22 -3.89 21.03
N GLY A 24 -2.08 -4.28 21.98
CA GLY A 24 -1.81 -4.10 23.39
C GLY A 24 -1.68 -2.61 23.74
N ASP A 25 -0.55 -2.21 24.26
CA ASP A 25 -0.27 -0.81 24.59
C ASP A 25 0.37 -0.03 23.46
N LYS A 26 0.68 -0.71 22.35
CA LYS A 26 1.34 -0.06 21.24
C LYS A 26 0.31 0.45 20.24
N ARG A 27 0.48 1.69 19.84
CA ARG A 27 -0.32 2.30 18.79
C ARG A 27 0.51 2.44 17.54
N PHE A 28 -0.09 2.11 16.42
CA PHE A 28 0.55 2.26 15.13
C PHE A 28 -0.52 2.54 14.09
N ALA A 29 -0.10 2.86 12.89
CA ALA A 29 -1.04 3.07 11.80
C ALA A 29 -0.56 2.32 10.58
N SER A 30 -1.49 1.74 9.86
CA SER A 30 -1.23 1.16 8.55
C SER A 30 -1.60 2.18 7.49
N LEU A 31 -0.75 2.32 6.50
CA LEU A 31 -0.93 3.28 5.42
C LEU A 31 -1.07 2.54 4.10
N ILE A 32 -2.07 2.95 3.32
CA ILE A 32 -2.18 2.52 1.93
C ILE A 32 -2.09 3.81 1.12
N GLN A 33 -1.06 3.94 0.32
CA GLN A 33 -0.77 5.18 -0.40
C GLN A 33 -0.82 4.96 -1.90
N LEU A 34 -1.51 5.86 -2.58
CA LEU A 34 -1.42 5.94 -4.03
C LEU A 34 -0.31 6.92 -4.36
N LEU A 35 0.65 6.45 -5.12
CA LEU A 35 1.80 7.25 -5.53
C LEU A 35 1.79 7.43 -7.04
N GLU A 36 2.49 8.44 -7.48
CA GLU A 36 2.66 8.68 -8.92
C GLU A 36 4.14 8.92 -9.17
N ASP A 37 4.70 8.20 -10.13
CA ASP A 37 6.10 8.36 -10.48
C ASP A 37 6.26 9.57 -11.42
N PRO A 38 7.51 9.97 -11.77
CA PRO A 38 7.72 11.13 -12.64
C PRO A 38 7.11 10.98 -14.03
N LYS A 39 6.80 9.77 -14.45
CA LYS A 39 6.15 9.52 -15.73
C LYS A 39 4.63 9.49 -15.64
N GLY A 40 4.09 9.70 -14.43
CA GLY A 40 2.66 9.69 -14.21
C GLY A 40 2.06 8.32 -13.99
N GLU A 41 2.89 7.29 -13.84
CA GLU A 41 2.38 5.94 -13.61
C GLU A 41 2.06 5.71 -12.14
N PRO A 42 0.97 4.98 -11.85
CA PRO A 42 0.56 4.76 -10.48
C PRO A 42 1.35 3.65 -9.80
N LEU A 43 1.60 3.84 -8.51
CA LEU A 43 2.13 2.81 -7.63
C LEU A 43 1.29 2.80 -6.37
N VAL A 44 1.18 1.65 -5.74
CA VAL A 44 0.51 1.54 -4.45
C VAL A 44 1.52 1.04 -3.43
N ARG A 45 1.60 1.74 -2.31
CA ARG A 45 2.51 1.39 -1.24
C ARG A 45 1.73 1.05 0.02
N PHE A 46 2.07 -0.09 0.62
CA PHE A 46 1.58 -0.48 1.93
C PHE A 46 2.71 -0.24 2.93
N ALA A 47 2.42 0.50 3.98
CA ALA A 47 3.43 0.82 4.98
C ALA A 47 2.77 0.85 6.35
N TYR A 48 3.56 0.95 7.39
CA TYR A 48 3.04 1.20 8.72
C TYR A 48 3.93 2.22 9.42
N THR A 49 3.34 2.90 10.40
CA THR A 49 4.08 3.86 11.19
C THR A 49 3.95 3.53 12.67
N THR A 50 5.00 3.84 13.40
CA THR A 50 4.97 3.85 14.86
C THR A 50 5.50 5.21 15.28
N ASP A 51 4.79 5.85 16.21
CA ASP A 51 5.16 7.20 16.67
C ASP A 51 5.30 8.20 15.51
N GLY A 52 4.47 8.03 14.48
CA GLY A 52 4.47 8.93 13.34
C GLY A 52 5.59 8.71 12.34
N VAL A 53 6.45 7.74 12.55
CA VAL A 53 7.58 7.46 11.67
C VAL A 53 7.31 6.20 10.86
N THR A 54 7.44 6.30 9.52
CA THR A 54 7.29 5.15 8.64
C THR A 54 8.44 4.18 8.89
N ARG A 55 8.07 2.93 9.15
CA ARG A 55 9.05 1.92 9.50
C ARG A 55 9.58 1.21 8.26
N ARG A 56 10.68 0.50 8.49
CA ARG A 56 11.38 -0.27 7.48
C ARG A 56 10.46 -1.31 6.84
N GLY A 57 10.59 -1.49 5.54
CA GLY A 57 9.93 -2.58 4.83
C GLY A 57 8.57 -2.29 4.25
N PRO A 58 8.28 -1.05 3.81
CA PRO A 58 7.04 -0.85 3.08
C PRO A 58 7.05 -1.67 1.80
N VAL A 59 5.88 -2.18 1.42
CA VAL A 59 5.70 -2.92 0.18
C VAL A 59 5.11 -1.98 -0.85
N THR A 60 5.79 -1.85 -1.99
CA THR A 60 5.31 -0.98 -3.08
C THR A 60 5.01 -1.84 -4.29
N LEU A 61 3.82 -1.67 -4.85
CA LEU A 61 3.38 -2.41 -6.03
C LEU A 61 3.13 -1.44 -7.18
N ARG A 62 3.64 -1.81 -8.35
CA ARG A 62 3.36 -1.06 -9.57
C ARG A 62 2.01 -1.51 -10.15
N GLY A 63 1.50 -0.77 -11.12
CA GLY A 63 0.25 -1.15 -11.77
C GLY A 63 0.27 -2.58 -12.31
N ALA A 64 1.39 -2.99 -12.93
CA ALA A 64 1.53 -4.35 -13.43
C ALA A 64 1.50 -5.38 -12.31
N ASP A 65 2.08 -5.06 -11.16
CA ASP A 65 2.09 -5.96 -10.01
C ASP A 65 0.69 -6.10 -9.42
N LEU A 66 -0.09 -5.03 -9.41
CA LEU A 66 -1.47 -5.06 -8.95
C LEU A 66 -2.33 -5.94 -9.83
N GLU A 67 -2.10 -5.90 -11.14
CA GLU A 67 -2.81 -6.76 -12.07
C GLU A 67 -2.47 -8.23 -11.83
N ARG A 68 -1.21 -8.52 -11.58
CA ARG A 68 -0.77 -9.86 -11.22
C ARG A 68 -1.38 -10.32 -9.90
N LEU A 69 -1.47 -9.41 -8.95
CA LEU A 69 -2.10 -9.70 -7.66
C LEU A 69 -3.57 -10.07 -7.84
N ARG A 70 -4.30 -9.30 -8.65
CA ARG A 70 -5.72 -9.59 -8.92
C ARG A 70 -5.90 -10.98 -9.50
N LYS A 71 -5.04 -11.35 -10.45
CA LYS A 71 -5.09 -12.67 -11.07
C LYS A 71 -4.76 -13.79 -10.07
N ALA A 72 -3.76 -13.55 -9.23
CA ALA A 72 -3.39 -14.51 -8.21
C ALA A 72 -4.51 -14.71 -7.20
N LEU A 73 -5.20 -13.64 -6.81
CA LEU A 73 -6.29 -13.71 -5.85
C LEU A 73 -7.48 -14.52 -6.38
N ALA A 74 -7.64 -14.63 -7.68
CA ALA A 74 -8.70 -15.44 -8.26
C ALA A 74 -8.60 -16.92 -7.84
N GLU A 75 -7.43 -17.38 -7.48
CA GLU A 75 -7.20 -18.75 -7.03
C GLU A 75 -7.17 -18.86 -5.49
N HIS A 76 -7.43 -17.77 -4.80
CA HIS A 76 -7.39 -17.71 -3.34
C HIS A 76 -8.64 -17.01 -2.81
N GLU A 77 -9.77 -17.70 -2.94
CA GLU A 77 -11.08 -17.11 -2.66
C GLU A 77 -11.23 -16.54 -1.26
N ALA A 78 -10.76 -17.23 -0.26
CA ALA A 78 -10.90 -16.75 1.12
C ALA A 78 -10.10 -15.48 1.36
N LEU A 79 -8.91 -15.39 0.78
CA LEU A 79 -8.09 -14.19 0.91
C LEU A 79 -8.71 -13.03 0.13
N ALA A 80 -9.18 -13.28 -1.07
CA ALA A 80 -9.83 -12.25 -1.88
C ALA A 80 -11.08 -11.71 -1.17
N ALA A 81 -11.88 -12.59 -0.58
CA ALA A 81 -13.06 -12.19 0.17
C ALA A 81 -12.69 -11.33 1.39
N ALA A 82 -11.65 -11.74 2.12
CA ALA A 82 -11.19 -10.97 3.28
C ALA A 82 -10.71 -9.58 2.90
N LEU A 83 -10.15 -9.44 1.70
CA LEU A 83 -9.69 -8.15 1.18
C LEU A 83 -10.82 -7.35 0.51
N GLY A 84 -11.99 -7.95 0.31
CA GLY A 84 -13.10 -7.28 -0.32
C GLY A 84 -13.01 -7.21 -1.84
N PHE A 85 -12.19 -8.07 -2.46
CA PHE A 85 -11.99 -8.07 -3.91
C PHE A 85 -12.79 -9.15 -4.64
N ASP A 86 -13.56 -9.91 -3.92
CA ASP A 86 -14.23 -11.09 -4.45
C ASP A 86 -15.41 -10.79 -5.36
N GLY A 87 -15.90 -9.60 -5.38
CA GLY A 87 -17.05 -9.24 -6.19
C GLY A 87 -16.75 -8.20 -7.24
N ALA A 88 -15.51 -7.89 -7.42
CA ALA A 88 -15.13 -6.80 -8.29
C ALA A 88 -15.13 -7.17 -9.76
#